data_903d34338305e2512b927a383df84f01
#
_entry.id   903d34338305e2512b927a383df84f01
#
_cell.length_a   1.000
_cell.length_b   1.000
_cell.length_c   1.000
_cell.angle_alpha   90.00
_cell.angle_beta   90.00
_cell.angle_gamma   90.00
#
_symmetry.space_group_name_H-M   'P 1'
#
loop_
_entity.id
_entity.type
_entity.pdbx_description
1 polymer ?
#
loop_
_entity_poly.entity_id
_entity_poly.type
_entity_poly.pdbx_seq_one_letter_code
_entity_poly.pdbx_strand_id
1 'polypeptide(L)'
;MDEFCSVLLLSAPFSVLTYRLPPALPVEFWHVGARVLVPLGRNLRVGVLLEVGVPLPEGLIPKDVFWPIDRTCLFDAQYLDFIRDLSVRQMERPGRILSRVLPAGMRELPDFRTRTGRRIEMREMSDPVRRVEFGTWWRNGEFA
;
A
#
# COMPACT_ATOMS: atom_id res chain seq x y z
N MET A 1 -17.82 6.92 -8.76
CA MET A 1 -18.13 5.91 -7.72
C MET A 1 -16.83 5.58 -6.98
N ASP A 2 -16.87 5.64 -5.66
CA ASP A 2 -15.67 5.35 -4.86
C ASP A 2 -15.37 3.86 -4.87
N GLU A 3 -14.11 3.52 -4.95
CA GLU A 3 -13.64 2.15 -4.91
C GLU A 3 -12.85 1.91 -3.64
N PHE A 4 -13.18 0.82 -2.94
CA PHE A 4 -12.56 0.46 -1.67
C PHE A 4 -11.67 -0.76 -1.84
N CYS A 5 -10.67 -0.86 -0.98
CA CYS A 5 -9.71 -1.95 -1.02
C CYS A 5 -9.40 -2.43 0.39
N SER A 6 -8.89 -3.65 0.47
CA SER A 6 -8.34 -4.17 1.73
C SER A 6 -6.83 -4.19 1.67
N VAL A 7 -6.21 -3.79 2.78
CA VAL A 7 -4.75 -3.67 2.92
C VAL A 7 -4.31 -4.44 4.15
N LEU A 8 -3.31 -5.30 3.98
CA LEU A 8 -2.68 -6.06 5.05
C LEU A 8 -1.48 -5.28 5.58
N LEU A 9 -1.53 -4.86 6.84
CA LEU A 9 -0.43 -4.11 7.45
C LEU A 9 0.77 -5.02 7.72
N LEU A 10 1.96 -4.52 7.38
CA LEU A 10 3.24 -5.20 7.63
C LEU A 10 3.91 -4.80 8.95
N SER A 11 3.24 -3.98 9.74
CA SER A 11 3.67 -3.57 11.08
C SER A 11 2.50 -3.67 12.04
N ALA A 12 2.80 -3.63 13.36
CA ALA A 12 1.74 -3.71 14.36
C ALA A 12 0.63 -2.68 14.09
N PRO A 13 -0.66 -3.06 14.13
CA PRO A 13 -1.24 -4.31 14.66
C PRO A 13 -1.33 -5.49 13.67
N PHE A 14 -0.72 -5.43 12.49
CA PHE A 14 -0.73 -6.48 11.47
C PHE A 14 -2.15 -6.86 10.99
N SER A 15 -3.06 -5.92 11.03
CA SER A 15 -4.47 -6.10 10.70
C SER A 15 -4.73 -5.92 9.22
N VAL A 16 -5.86 -6.47 8.76
CA VAL A 16 -6.42 -6.14 7.44
C VAL A 16 -7.40 -4.98 7.64
N LEU A 17 -7.16 -3.88 6.96
CA LEU A 17 -7.99 -2.67 7.07
C LEU A 17 -8.55 -2.28 5.71
N THR A 18 -9.67 -1.59 5.71
CA THR A 18 -10.33 -1.10 4.50
C THR A 18 -9.98 0.36 4.28
N TYR A 19 -9.55 0.67 3.05
CA TYR A 19 -9.23 2.02 2.61
C TYR A 19 -9.95 2.34 1.30
N ARG A 20 -10.01 3.63 0.97
CA ARG A 20 -10.50 4.06 -0.34
C ARG A 20 -9.33 4.25 -1.29
N LEU A 21 -9.46 3.81 -2.52
CA LEU A 21 -8.49 4.15 -3.56
C LEU A 21 -8.70 5.62 -3.96
N PRO A 22 -7.66 6.47 -3.87
CA PRO A 22 -7.82 7.89 -4.17
C PRO A 22 -8.15 8.10 -5.66
N PRO A 23 -9.25 8.80 -5.98
CA PRO A 23 -9.65 8.99 -7.37
C PRO A 23 -8.67 9.85 -8.17
N ALA A 24 -7.80 10.60 -7.49
CA ALA A 24 -6.79 11.44 -8.14
C ALA A 24 -5.68 10.63 -8.82
N LEU A 25 -5.51 9.35 -8.46
CA LEU A 25 -4.50 8.48 -9.06
C LEU A 25 -5.17 7.49 -10.03
N PRO A 26 -4.55 7.22 -11.19
CA PRO A 26 -5.08 6.26 -12.15
C PRO A 26 -5.21 4.86 -11.55
N VAL A 27 -6.26 4.14 -11.94
CA VAL A 27 -6.52 2.78 -11.47
C VAL A 27 -5.39 1.81 -11.79
N GLU A 28 -4.65 2.07 -12.86
CA GLU A 28 -3.52 1.25 -13.31
C GLU A 28 -2.32 1.24 -12.35
N PHE A 29 -2.32 2.14 -11.35
CA PHE A 29 -1.25 2.19 -10.33
C PHE A 29 -1.46 1.19 -9.20
N TRP A 30 -2.66 0.62 -9.09
CA TRP A 30 -3.04 -0.24 -7.99
C TRP A 30 -2.97 -1.70 -8.41
N HIS A 31 -2.04 -2.43 -7.82
CA HIS A 31 -1.84 -3.85 -8.12
C HIS A 31 -2.01 -4.68 -6.85
N VAL A 32 -2.88 -5.67 -6.90
CA VAL A 32 -3.03 -6.63 -5.81
C VAL A 32 -1.69 -7.35 -5.61
N GLY A 33 -1.24 -7.43 -4.35
CA GLY A 33 0.05 -8.02 -4.02
C GLY A 33 1.21 -7.02 -4.04
N ALA A 34 0.98 -5.76 -4.37
CA ALA A 34 1.98 -4.69 -4.29
C ALA A 34 1.91 -3.99 -2.94
N ARG A 35 3.03 -3.40 -2.54
CA ARG A 35 3.07 -2.61 -1.31
C ARG A 35 2.45 -1.24 -1.54
N VAL A 36 1.77 -0.74 -0.52
CA VAL A 36 1.14 0.59 -0.52
C VAL A 36 1.44 1.29 0.80
N LEU A 37 1.42 2.62 0.77
CA LEU A 37 1.44 3.44 1.97
C LEU A 37 0.02 3.78 2.37
N VAL A 38 -0.30 3.57 3.63
CA VAL A 38 -1.63 3.85 4.17
C VAL A 38 -1.52 4.64 5.47
N PRO A 39 -2.45 5.55 5.75
CA PRO A 39 -2.49 6.23 7.02
C PRO A 39 -3.08 5.33 8.11
N LEU A 40 -2.48 5.37 9.29
CA LEU A 40 -3.02 4.75 10.48
C LEU A 40 -2.78 5.70 11.66
N GLY A 41 -3.86 6.27 12.17
CA GLY A 41 -3.74 7.36 13.14
C GLY A 41 -3.02 8.55 12.52
N ARG A 42 -1.93 9.00 13.13
CA ARG A 42 -1.12 10.13 12.66
C ARG A 42 0.07 9.71 11.81
N ASN A 43 0.31 8.41 11.67
CA ASN A 43 1.49 7.90 11.00
C ASN A 43 1.11 7.17 9.70
N LEU A 44 2.07 7.09 8.80
CA LEU A 44 1.97 6.23 7.63
C LEU A 44 2.51 4.84 7.95
N ARG A 45 1.90 3.83 7.33
CA ARG A 45 2.32 2.44 7.46
C ARG A 45 2.48 1.81 6.09
N VAL A 46 3.37 0.84 6.00
CA VAL A 46 3.50 0.01 4.80
C VAL A 46 2.55 -1.17 4.92
N GLY A 47 1.81 -1.44 3.87
CA GLY A 47 0.93 -2.59 3.78
C GLY A 47 0.98 -3.22 2.40
N VAL A 48 0.29 -4.33 2.24
CA VAL A 48 0.12 -5.03 0.96
C VAL A 48 -1.33 -4.94 0.55
N LEU A 49 -1.57 -4.54 -0.69
CA LEU A 49 -2.92 -4.48 -1.26
C LEU A 49 -3.41 -5.91 -1.50
N LEU A 50 -4.48 -6.31 -0.80
CA LEU A 50 -5.02 -7.67 -0.90
C LEU A 50 -6.13 -7.80 -1.93
N GLU A 51 -7.07 -6.87 -1.91
CA GLU A 51 -8.24 -6.89 -2.79
C GLU A 51 -8.67 -5.48 -3.14
N VAL A 52 -9.22 -5.34 -4.33
CA VAL A 52 -9.84 -4.10 -4.82
C VAL A 52 -11.30 -4.37 -5.09
N GLY A 53 -12.16 -3.38 -4.90
CA GLY A 53 -13.60 -3.53 -5.12
C GLY A 53 -14.31 -4.24 -3.96
N VAL A 54 -13.79 -4.09 -2.74
CA VAL A 54 -14.40 -4.68 -1.55
C VAL A 54 -15.57 -3.81 -1.07
N PRO A 55 -16.57 -4.40 -0.38
CA PRO A 55 -17.64 -3.60 0.20
C PRO A 55 -17.12 -2.78 1.38
N LEU A 56 -17.67 -1.58 1.53
CA LEU A 56 -17.36 -0.73 2.68
C LEU A 56 -18.09 -1.27 3.92
N PRO A 57 -17.37 -1.59 5.00
CA PRO A 57 -18.00 -2.00 6.25
C PRO A 57 -18.91 -0.91 6.80
N GLU A 58 -20.06 -1.31 7.35
CA GLU A 58 -21.03 -0.39 7.93
C GLU A 58 -20.41 0.41 9.07
N GLY A 59 -20.66 1.71 9.07
CA GLY A 59 -20.17 2.62 10.11
C GLY A 59 -18.71 3.02 9.97
N LEU A 60 -18.00 2.51 8.96
CA LEU A 60 -16.61 2.89 8.72
C LEU A 60 -16.53 4.12 7.83
N ILE A 61 -15.74 5.10 8.26
CA ILE A 61 -15.36 6.23 7.42
C ILE A 61 -13.94 5.93 6.90
N PRO A 62 -13.79 5.51 5.63
CA PRO A 62 -12.49 5.08 5.12
C PRO A 62 -11.57 6.27 4.88
N LYS A 63 -10.29 6.08 5.14
CA LYS A 63 -9.25 7.00 4.70
C LYS A 63 -8.73 6.54 3.34
N ASP A 64 -8.10 7.45 2.62
CA ASP A 64 -7.50 7.11 1.33
C ASP A 64 -6.16 6.39 1.52
N VAL A 65 -5.87 5.42 0.63
CA VAL A 65 -4.52 4.92 0.46
C VAL A 65 -3.64 6.10 0.05
N PHE A 66 -2.48 6.24 0.69
CA PHE A 66 -1.65 7.42 0.48
C PHE A 66 -0.87 7.35 -0.83
N TRP A 67 -0.18 6.23 -1.10
CA TRP A 67 0.68 6.08 -2.27
C TRP A 67 0.94 4.62 -2.62
N PRO A 68 1.01 4.26 -3.92
CA PRO A 68 1.48 2.95 -4.34
C PRO A 68 3.01 2.92 -4.33
N ILE A 69 3.60 1.96 -3.60
CA ILE A 69 5.06 1.84 -3.51
C ILE A 69 5.63 1.11 -4.72
N ASP A 70 5.02 -0.03 -5.04
CA ASP A 70 5.50 -0.88 -6.13
C ASP A 70 4.70 -0.66 -7.40
N ARG A 71 5.38 -0.75 -8.53
CA ARG A 71 4.78 -0.58 -9.86
C ARG A 71 4.16 -1.87 -10.39
N THR A 72 4.50 -2.98 -9.77
CA THR A 72 4.01 -4.31 -10.14
C THR A 72 3.71 -5.12 -8.90
N CYS A 73 3.02 -6.24 -9.08
CA CYS A 73 2.75 -7.18 -8.02
C CYS A 73 4.06 -7.77 -7.48
N LEU A 74 4.28 -7.67 -6.16
CA LEU A 74 5.39 -8.34 -5.45
C LEU A 74 5.02 -9.76 -5.06
N PHE A 75 3.77 -9.94 -4.64
CA PHE A 75 3.24 -11.21 -4.17
C PHE A 75 2.06 -11.60 -5.03
N ASP A 76 2.16 -12.71 -5.74
CA ASP A 76 1.03 -13.21 -6.52
C ASP A 76 -0.06 -13.78 -5.59
N ALA A 77 -1.23 -14.07 -6.16
CA ALA A 77 -2.37 -14.58 -5.41
C ALA A 77 -2.04 -15.92 -4.73
N GLN A 78 -1.27 -16.76 -5.38
CA GLN A 78 -0.87 -18.06 -4.85
C GLN A 78 0.01 -17.92 -3.61
N TYR A 79 0.94 -16.98 -3.63
CA TYR A 79 1.81 -16.70 -2.48
C TYR A 79 1.01 -16.13 -1.31
N LEU A 80 0.08 -15.22 -1.57
CA LEU A 80 -0.78 -14.64 -0.54
C LEU A 80 -1.68 -15.70 0.09
N ASP A 81 -2.21 -16.63 -0.70
CA ASP A 81 -2.99 -17.76 -0.20
C ASP A 81 -2.14 -18.68 0.68
N PHE A 82 -0.90 -18.92 0.29
CA PHE A 82 0.04 -19.68 1.10
C PHE A 82 0.28 -19.02 2.47
N ILE A 83 0.49 -17.71 2.49
CA ILE A 83 0.67 -16.95 3.73
C ILE A 83 -0.59 -17.02 4.60
N ARG A 84 -1.76 -16.95 4.00
CA ARG A 84 -3.04 -17.08 4.72
C ARG A 84 -3.17 -18.46 5.37
N ASP A 85 -2.86 -19.52 4.63
CA ASP A 85 -2.91 -20.89 5.15
C ASP A 85 -1.91 -21.10 6.29
N LEU A 86 -0.71 -20.57 6.12
CA LEU A 86 0.34 -20.65 7.15
C LEU A 86 -0.08 -19.89 8.41
N SER A 87 -0.74 -18.75 8.26
CA SER A 87 -1.29 -17.97 9.36
C SER A 87 -2.28 -18.77 10.20
N VAL A 88 -3.18 -19.51 9.54
CA VAL A 88 -4.15 -20.37 10.24
C VAL A 88 -3.45 -21.49 10.98
N ARG A 89 -2.48 -22.15 10.34
CA ARG A 89 -1.75 -23.28 10.94
C ARG A 89 -0.90 -22.86 12.13
N GLN A 90 -0.29 -21.69 12.08
CA GLN A 90 0.58 -21.19 13.14
C GLN A 90 -0.15 -20.32 14.16
N MET A 91 -1.45 -20.07 13.97
CA MET A 91 -2.24 -19.19 14.81
C MET A 91 -1.60 -17.81 14.96
N GLU A 92 -1.01 -17.33 13.86
CA GLU A 92 -0.32 -16.04 13.78
C GLU A 92 -0.99 -15.14 12.74
N ARG A 93 -0.91 -13.82 12.92
CA ARG A 93 -1.46 -12.88 11.94
C ARG A 93 -0.67 -12.94 10.63
N PRO A 94 -1.35 -12.96 9.46
CA PRO A 94 -0.67 -13.09 8.17
C PRO A 94 0.30 -11.93 7.89
N GLY A 95 -0.04 -10.71 8.31
CA GLY A 95 0.86 -9.56 8.16
C GLY A 95 2.16 -9.71 8.92
N ARG A 96 2.12 -10.35 10.10
CA ARG A 96 3.32 -10.61 10.88
C ARG A 96 4.20 -11.66 10.24
N ILE A 97 3.61 -12.71 9.68
CA ILE A 97 4.34 -13.75 8.95
C ILE A 97 5.02 -13.13 7.72
N LEU A 98 4.25 -12.39 6.93
CA LEU A 98 4.75 -11.74 5.71
C LEU A 98 5.87 -10.75 6.02
N SER A 99 5.75 -9.99 7.12
CA SER A 99 6.77 -9.03 7.53
C SER A 99 8.10 -9.70 7.88
N ARG A 100 8.06 -10.92 8.40
CA ARG A 100 9.28 -11.66 8.78
C ARG A 100 10.03 -12.21 7.58
N VAL A 101 9.35 -12.52 6.48
CA VAL A 101 10.00 -13.04 5.27
C VAL A 101 10.52 -11.93 4.36
N LEU A 102 10.10 -10.69 4.59
CA LEU A 102 10.58 -9.54 3.82
C LEU A 102 11.88 -8.97 4.40
N PRO A 103 12.81 -8.53 3.55
CA PRO A 103 13.93 -7.73 4.02
C PRO A 103 13.45 -6.47 4.75
N ALA A 104 14.22 -6.03 5.75
CA ALA A 104 13.83 -4.90 6.61
C ALA A 104 13.51 -3.64 5.82
N GLY A 105 14.31 -3.32 4.81
CA GLY A 105 14.10 -2.14 3.97
C GLY A 105 12.79 -2.15 3.19
N MET A 106 12.19 -3.31 2.98
CA MET A 106 10.91 -3.43 2.29
C MET A 106 9.71 -3.21 3.23
N ARG A 107 9.94 -3.24 4.54
CA ARG A 107 8.90 -3.01 5.55
C ARG A 107 8.89 -1.58 6.06
N GLU A 108 9.94 -0.83 5.77
CA GLU A 108 10.11 0.56 6.20
C GLU A 108 9.48 1.53 5.21
N LEU A 109 9.23 2.74 5.67
CA LEU A 109 8.75 3.81 4.81
C LEU A 109 9.80 4.10 3.73
N PRO A 110 9.39 4.16 2.45
CA PRO A 110 10.33 4.43 1.37
C PRO A 110 10.87 5.86 1.42
N ASP A 111 12.08 6.04 0.92
CA ASP A 111 12.71 7.34 0.74
C ASP A 111 12.49 7.77 -0.72
N PHE A 112 11.49 8.61 -0.94
CA PHE A 112 11.14 9.07 -2.28
C PHE A 112 12.12 10.15 -2.74
N ARG A 113 12.68 9.98 -3.95
CA ARG A 113 13.58 10.95 -4.56
C ARG A 113 13.18 11.25 -5.99
N THR A 114 13.48 12.46 -6.43
CA THR A 114 13.35 12.86 -7.83
C THR A 114 14.46 12.19 -8.65
N ARG A 115 14.32 12.24 -9.98
CA ARG A 115 15.36 11.74 -10.89
C ARG A 115 16.72 12.40 -10.65
N THR A 116 16.75 13.66 -10.19
CA THR A 116 17.97 14.40 -9.88
C THR A 116 18.51 14.11 -8.47
N GLY A 117 17.85 13.26 -7.70
CA GLY A 117 18.28 12.85 -6.37
C GLY A 117 17.74 13.70 -5.22
N ARG A 118 16.89 14.70 -5.49
CA ARG A 118 16.26 15.52 -4.43
C ARG A 118 15.23 14.67 -3.67
N ARG A 119 15.32 14.68 -2.35
CA ARG A 119 14.33 14.01 -1.49
C ARG A 119 12.98 14.71 -1.60
N ILE A 120 11.92 13.90 -1.78
CA ILE A 120 10.55 14.37 -1.81
C ILE A 120 9.95 14.22 -0.42
N GLU A 121 9.50 15.33 0.15
CA GLU A 121 8.86 15.31 1.46
C GLU A 121 7.41 14.82 1.36
N MET A 122 6.95 14.15 2.40
CA MET A 122 5.59 13.61 2.46
C MET A 122 4.52 14.68 2.28
N ARG A 123 4.76 15.89 2.77
CA ARG A 123 3.82 17.00 2.59
C ARG A 123 3.64 17.38 1.13
N GLU A 124 4.68 17.26 0.29
CA GLU A 124 4.59 17.49 -1.15
C GLU A 124 3.67 16.47 -1.81
N MET A 125 3.74 15.22 -1.37
CA MET A 125 2.89 14.15 -1.88
C MET A 125 1.44 14.27 -1.40
N SER A 126 1.19 15.04 -0.35
CA SER A 126 -0.15 15.33 0.14
C SER A 126 -0.91 16.34 -0.73
N ASP A 127 -0.19 17.13 -1.53
CA ASP A 127 -0.78 18.08 -2.46
C ASP A 127 -1.37 17.30 -3.65
N PRO A 128 -2.68 17.44 -3.96
CA PRO A 128 -3.31 16.74 -5.08
C PRO A 128 -2.64 16.99 -6.43
N VAL A 129 -2.17 18.22 -6.69
CA VAL A 129 -1.49 18.57 -7.95
C VAL A 129 -0.15 17.84 -8.04
N ARG A 130 0.62 17.88 -6.97
CA ARG A 130 1.91 17.19 -6.90
C ARG A 130 1.76 15.67 -7.01
N ARG A 131 0.71 15.11 -6.42
CA ARG A 131 0.42 13.68 -6.56
C ARG A 131 0.22 13.25 -8.00
N VAL A 132 -0.47 14.07 -8.78
CA VAL A 132 -0.67 13.79 -10.21
C VAL A 132 0.67 13.83 -10.96
N GLU A 133 1.52 14.82 -10.68
CA GLU A 133 2.86 14.90 -11.26
C GLU A 133 3.71 13.68 -10.91
N PHE A 134 3.75 13.31 -9.62
CA PHE A 134 4.48 12.12 -9.17
C PHE A 134 3.93 10.86 -9.83
N GLY A 135 2.62 10.74 -9.97
CA GLY A 135 1.99 9.64 -10.68
C GLY A 135 2.42 9.54 -12.13
N THR A 136 2.58 10.67 -12.80
CA THR A 136 3.10 10.72 -14.17
C THR A 136 4.55 10.27 -14.24
N TRP A 137 5.38 10.75 -13.35
CA TRP A 137 6.79 10.33 -13.26
C TRP A 137 6.90 8.83 -12.97
N TRP A 138 6.09 8.33 -12.06
CA TRP A 138 6.03 6.91 -11.73
C TRP A 138 5.72 6.06 -12.96
N ARG A 139 4.71 6.47 -13.73
CA ARG A 139 4.30 5.79 -14.96
C ARG A 139 5.42 5.77 -15.98
N ASN A 140 6.13 6.86 -16.13
CA ASN A 140 7.21 7.01 -17.10
C ASN A 140 8.54 6.38 -16.63
N GLY A 141 8.60 5.86 -15.41
CA GLY A 141 9.81 5.30 -14.85
C GLY A 141 10.84 6.33 -14.39
N GLU A 142 10.45 7.58 -14.31
CA GLU A 142 11.32 8.68 -13.90
C GLU A 142 11.43 8.79 -12.36
N PHE A 143 10.54 8.09 -11.69
CA PHE A 143 10.43 8.08 -10.24
C PHE A 143 10.78 6.68 -9.74
N ALA A 144 12.03 6.39 -9.61
CA ALA A 144 12.49 5.09 -9.18
C ALA A 144 13.17 5.17 -7.82
#